data_90e00b3e9ba1d10165d7c16d7877fc0a
#
_entry.id   90e00b3e9ba1d10165d7c16d7877fc0a
#
_cell.length_a   1.000
_cell.length_b   1.000
_cell.length_c   1.000
_cell.angle_alpha   90.00
_cell.angle_beta   90.00
_cell.angle_gamma   90.00
#
_symmetry.space_group_name_H-M   'P 1'
#
loop_
_entity.id
_entity.type
_entity.pdbx_description
1 polymer ?
#
loop_
_entity_poly.entity_id
_entity_poly.type
_entity_poly.pdbx_seq_one_letter_code
_entity_poly.pdbx_strand_id
1 'polypeptide(L)'
;MDNFFAHILVVDDDDGIRSLVKKYLNENNYLVTTAHNAEDAQKKIEIISFDLIILDIMMPGKNGLEFIKENKKRLETPIILLTAKGEAKERVEGLEIGADDYLPKPFEPKELILRIKNIINKTKIKDSKKIVEFENIKINLNKKIIIKNDFEYKINNTEKII
;
A
#
# COMPACT_ATOMS: atom_id res chain seq x y z
N MET A 1 4.84 3.21 -23.17
CA MET A 1 5.05 3.09 -21.73
C MET A 1 3.70 2.89 -21.08
N ASP A 2 3.53 1.75 -20.44
CA ASP A 2 2.32 1.48 -19.70
C ASP A 2 2.28 2.39 -18.47
N ASN A 3 1.39 3.35 -18.49
CA ASN A 3 1.27 4.34 -17.41
C ASN A 3 0.27 3.82 -16.38
N PHE A 4 0.76 3.03 -15.42
CA PHE A 4 -0.06 2.53 -14.32
C PHE A 4 -0.37 3.64 -13.31
N PHE A 5 -1.58 3.62 -12.75
CA PHE A 5 -1.98 4.58 -11.72
C PHE A 5 -1.26 4.39 -10.40
N ALA A 6 -0.99 3.15 -10.02
CA ALA A 6 -0.30 2.78 -8.80
C ALA A 6 0.17 1.31 -8.85
N HIS A 7 1.15 0.96 -8.00
CA HIS A 7 1.61 -0.41 -7.80
C HIS A 7 1.03 -0.96 -6.50
N ILE A 8 0.25 -2.02 -6.58
CA ILE A 8 -0.49 -2.61 -5.47
C ILE A 8 0.05 -4.00 -5.15
N LEU A 9 0.30 -4.26 -3.87
CA LEU A 9 0.57 -5.60 -3.36
C LEU A 9 -0.74 -6.23 -2.88
N VAL A 10 -1.05 -7.43 -3.36
CA VAL A 10 -2.21 -8.23 -2.93
C VAL A 10 -1.73 -9.45 -2.17
N VAL A 11 -2.10 -9.55 -0.91
CA VAL A 11 -1.69 -10.62 0.00
C VAL A 11 -2.92 -11.40 0.46
N ASP A 12 -3.04 -12.63 0.00
CA ASP A 12 -4.14 -13.54 0.34
C ASP A 12 -3.66 -14.97 0.10
N ASP A 13 -4.01 -15.92 0.96
CA ASP A 13 -3.63 -17.32 0.80
C ASP A 13 -4.51 -18.07 -0.23
N ASP A 14 -5.68 -17.54 -0.54
CA ASP A 14 -6.56 -18.07 -1.57
C ASP A 14 -6.09 -17.70 -2.99
N ASP A 15 -5.66 -18.69 -3.77
CA ASP A 15 -5.17 -18.51 -5.14
C ASP A 15 -6.24 -17.91 -6.07
N GLY A 16 -7.50 -18.33 -5.88
CA GLY A 16 -8.63 -17.83 -6.68
C GLY A 16 -8.88 -16.35 -6.44
N ILE A 17 -8.91 -15.93 -5.20
CA ILE A 17 -9.09 -14.52 -4.82
C ILE A 17 -7.91 -13.69 -5.33
N ARG A 18 -6.66 -14.14 -5.11
CA ARG A 18 -5.48 -13.43 -5.63
C ARG A 18 -5.53 -13.23 -7.13
N SER A 19 -5.86 -14.29 -7.88
CA SER A 19 -5.93 -14.24 -9.34
C SER A 19 -7.05 -13.32 -9.83
N LEU A 20 -8.22 -13.39 -9.21
CA LEU A 20 -9.36 -12.54 -9.54
C LEU A 20 -9.07 -11.06 -9.29
N VAL A 21 -8.56 -10.74 -8.11
CA VAL A 21 -8.21 -9.37 -7.72
C VAL A 21 -7.12 -8.82 -8.65
N LYS A 22 -6.06 -9.59 -8.90
CA LYS A 22 -4.98 -9.19 -9.82
C LYS A 22 -5.50 -8.88 -11.22
N LYS A 23 -6.32 -9.78 -11.79
CA LYS A 23 -6.91 -9.57 -13.11
C LYS A 23 -7.72 -8.28 -13.15
N TYR A 24 -8.62 -8.10 -12.20
CA TYR A 24 -9.51 -6.95 -12.15
C TYR A 24 -8.75 -5.62 -11.97
N LEU A 25 -7.74 -5.59 -11.11
CA LEU A 25 -6.90 -4.43 -10.91
C LEU A 25 -6.05 -4.09 -12.14
N ASN A 26 -5.47 -5.10 -12.80
CA ASN A 26 -4.72 -4.90 -14.05
C ASN A 26 -5.61 -4.31 -15.15
N GLU A 27 -6.85 -4.79 -15.28
CA GLU A 27 -7.84 -4.25 -16.24
C GLU A 27 -8.20 -2.77 -15.94
N ASN A 28 -7.98 -2.31 -14.72
CA ASN A 28 -8.20 -0.94 -14.27
C ASN A 28 -6.90 -0.11 -14.16
N ASN A 29 -5.86 -0.50 -14.89
CA ASN A 29 -4.57 0.19 -14.99
C ASN A 29 -3.77 0.29 -13.67
N TYR A 30 -3.89 -0.71 -12.80
CA TYR A 30 -2.99 -0.88 -11.65
C TYR A 30 -1.94 -1.95 -11.96
N LEU A 31 -0.70 -1.70 -11.58
CA LEU A 31 0.32 -2.74 -11.55
C LEU A 31 0.14 -3.58 -10.28
N VAL A 32 0.13 -4.89 -10.40
CA VAL A 32 -0.14 -5.78 -9.27
C VAL A 32 0.96 -6.80 -9.07
N THR A 33 1.49 -6.84 -7.85
CA THR A 33 2.31 -7.93 -7.34
C THR A 33 1.49 -8.71 -6.32
N THR A 34 1.62 -10.02 -6.27
CA THR A 34 0.88 -10.87 -5.33
C THR A 34 1.82 -11.55 -4.34
N ALA A 35 1.32 -11.83 -3.15
CA ALA A 35 1.97 -12.67 -2.14
C ALA A 35 0.95 -13.64 -1.55
N HIS A 36 1.36 -14.87 -1.27
CA HIS A 36 0.46 -15.92 -0.80
C HIS A 36 0.43 -16.06 0.73
N ASN A 37 1.28 -15.34 1.44
CA ASN A 37 1.30 -15.26 2.91
C ASN A 37 2.07 -14.02 3.38
N ALA A 38 2.08 -13.81 4.69
CA ALA A 38 2.76 -12.67 5.31
C ALA A 38 4.29 -12.69 5.11
N GLU A 39 4.90 -13.87 5.11
CA GLU A 39 6.35 -14.03 4.91
C GLU A 39 6.77 -13.65 3.48
N ASP A 40 6.02 -14.10 2.48
CA ASP A 40 6.23 -13.72 1.07
C ASP A 40 6.00 -12.22 0.87
N ALA A 41 4.97 -11.66 1.50
CA ALA A 41 4.72 -10.22 1.50
C ALA A 41 5.89 -9.43 2.11
N GLN A 42 6.44 -9.91 3.23
CA GLN A 42 7.58 -9.29 3.90
C GLN A 42 8.80 -9.19 2.98
N LYS A 43 9.14 -10.29 2.30
CA LYS A 43 10.25 -10.31 1.33
C LYS A 43 10.04 -9.29 0.20
N LYS A 44 8.81 -9.15 -0.27
CA LYS A 44 8.48 -8.24 -1.39
C LYS A 44 8.52 -6.77 -0.98
N ILE A 45 8.02 -6.41 0.20
CA ILE A 45 8.07 -5.01 0.67
C ILE A 45 9.48 -4.53 1.02
N GLU A 46 10.42 -5.44 1.27
CA GLU A 46 11.83 -5.09 1.48
C GLU A 46 12.55 -4.69 0.19
N ILE A 47 12.06 -5.16 -0.95
CA ILE A 47 12.70 -4.97 -2.27
C ILE A 47 11.92 -3.94 -3.11
N ILE A 48 10.60 -3.93 -3.01
CA ILE A 48 9.69 -3.16 -3.87
C ILE A 48 8.90 -2.16 -3.02
N SER A 49 8.82 -0.92 -3.49
CA SER A 49 7.90 0.08 -2.93
C SER A 49 6.51 -0.08 -3.54
N PHE A 50 5.49 -0.20 -2.71
CA PHE A 50 4.10 -0.26 -3.13
C PHE A 50 3.36 1.02 -2.74
N ASP A 51 2.36 1.39 -3.53
CA ASP A 51 1.47 2.53 -3.26
C ASP A 51 0.30 2.15 -2.34
N LEU A 52 -0.05 0.86 -2.31
CA LEU A 52 -1.11 0.30 -1.49
C LEU A 52 -0.87 -1.19 -1.26
N ILE A 53 -1.27 -1.68 -0.10
CA ILE A 53 -1.31 -3.12 0.23
C ILE A 53 -2.76 -3.53 0.48
N ILE A 54 -3.22 -4.57 -0.21
CA ILE A 54 -4.47 -5.27 0.08
C ILE A 54 -4.09 -6.54 0.83
N LEU A 55 -4.56 -6.70 2.04
CA LEU A 55 -4.08 -7.71 2.98
C LEU A 55 -5.24 -8.50 3.58
N ASP A 56 -5.26 -9.80 3.36
CA ASP A 56 -6.16 -10.70 4.08
C ASP A 56 -5.75 -10.84 5.55
N ILE A 57 -6.72 -10.80 6.45
CA ILE A 57 -6.48 -11.02 7.89
C ILE A 57 -6.22 -12.50 8.16
N MET A 58 -7.06 -13.38 7.61
CA MET A 58 -7.05 -14.81 7.89
C MET A 58 -6.09 -15.56 6.96
N MET A 59 -4.84 -15.66 7.37
CA MET A 59 -3.84 -16.45 6.63
C MET A 59 -3.17 -17.46 7.55
N PRO A 60 -2.77 -18.64 7.04
CA PRO A 60 -1.98 -19.61 7.79
C PRO A 60 -0.63 -19.03 8.25
N GLY A 61 -0.19 -19.39 9.45
CA GLY A 61 1.02 -18.83 10.04
C GLY A 61 0.77 -17.45 10.61
N LYS A 62 1.54 -16.46 10.19
CA LYS A 62 1.36 -15.06 10.57
C LYS A 62 0.12 -14.47 9.90
N ASN A 63 -0.84 -13.98 10.69
CA ASN A 63 -2.03 -13.34 10.17
C ASN A 63 -1.78 -11.88 9.73
N GLY A 64 -2.77 -11.27 9.06
CA GLY A 64 -2.64 -9.90 8.55
C GLY A 64 -2.45 -8.85 9.63
N LEU A 65 -3.06 -9.01 10.80
CA LEU A 65 -2.92 -8.07 11.92
C LEU A 65 -1.51 -8.09 12.51
N GLU A 66 -0.92 -9.28 12.65
CA GLU A 66 0.47 -9.45 13.08
C GLU A 66 1.44 -8.82 12.08
N PHE A 67 1.19 -9.00 10.79
CA PHE A 67 1.99 -8.37 9.73
C PHE A 67 1.98 -6.84 9.85
N ILE A 68 0.82 -6.22 10.09
CA ILE A 68 0.73 -4.77 10.28
C ILE A 68 1.51 -4.33 11.53
N LYS A 69 1.31 -5.01 12.67
CA LYS A 69 1.99 -4.69 13.93
C LYS A 69 3.51 -4.68 13.79
N GLU A 70 4.07 -5.66 13.11
CA GLU A 70 5.52 -5.78 12.89
C GLU A 70 6.08 -4.71 11.94
N ASN A 71 5.28 -4.26 10.98
CA ASN A 71 5.72 -3.31 9.95
C ASN A 71 5.32 -1.86 10.23
N LYS A 72 4.48 -1.59 11.22
CA LYS A 72 3.90 -0.27 11.51
C LYS A 72 4.91 0.88 11.59
N LYS A 73 6.10 0.62 12.16
CA LYS A 73 7.14 1.65 12.31
C LYS A 73 7.95 1.92 11.04
N ARG A 74 7.91 1.00 10.09
CA ARG A 74 8.75 1.00 8.87
C ARG A 74 7.96 1.28 7.61
N LEU A 75 6.66 0.97 7.62
CA LEU A 75 5.81 0.99 6.45
C LEU A 75 4.81 2.15 6.52
N GLU A 76 5.00 3.14 5.67
CA GLU A 76 4.04 4.25 5.50
C GLU A 76 2.98 3.94 4.42
N THR A 77 3.10 2.81 3.74
CA THR A 77 2.18 2.38 2.70
C THR A 77 0.79 2.13 3.26
N PRO A 78 -0.27 2.72 2.69
CA PRO A 78 -1.63 2.48 3.14
C PRO A 78 -2.06 1.03 2.94
N ILE A 79 -2.92 0.54 3.84
CA ILE A 79 -3.37 -0.86 3.87
C ILE A 79 -4.90 -0.92 3.88
N ILE A 80 -5.46 -1.71 2.97
CA ILE A 80 -6.85 -2.19 3.01
C ILE A 80 -6.85 -3.61 3.53
N LEU A 81 -7.58 -3.87 4.61
CA LEU A 81 -7.78 -5.22 5.14
C LEU A 81 -8.95 -5.91 4.46
N LEU A 82 -8.74 -7.16 4.07
CA LEU A 82 -9.81 -8.07 3.68
C LEU A 82 -10.21 -8.92 4.89
N THR A 83 -11.50 -8.97 5.20
CA THR A 83 -12.01 -9.66 6.38
C THR A 83 -13.09 -10.65 6.02
N ALA A 84 -13.22 -11.77 6.78
CA ALA A 84 -14.38 -12.61 6.69
C ALA A 84 -15.64 -11.89 7.19
N LYS A 85 -16.80 -12.22 6.63
CA LYS A 85 -18.07 -11.61 7.00
C LYS A 85 -18.41 -11.94 8.46
N GLY A 86 -18.64 -10.93 9.29
CA GLY A 86 -19.09 -11.08 10.66
C GLY A 86 -18.05 -10.80 11.76
N GLU A 87 -16.78 -10.59 11.42
CA GLU A 87 -15.70 -10.38 12.39
C GLU A 87 -15.50 -8.91 12.74
N ALA A 88 -16.47 -8.32 13.45
CA ALA A 88 -16.42 -6.92 13.86
C ALA A 88 -15.21 -6.60 14.77
N LYS A 89 -14.80 -7.55 15.61
CA LYS A 89 -13.66 -7.39 16.52
C LYS A 89 -12.34 -7.23 15.77
N GLU A 90 -12.06 -8.07 14.79
CA GLU A 90 -10.84 -8.00 13.98
C GLU A 90 -10.77 -6.73 13.14
N ARG A 91 -11.92 -6.26 12.66
CA ARG A 91 -12.05 -5.01 11.94
C ARG A 91 -11.67 -3.81 12.79
N VAL A 92 -12.19 -3.74 14.01
CA VAL A 92 -11.85 -2.68 14.97
C VAL A 92 -10.37 -2.73 15.31
N GLU A 93 -9.85 -3.90 15.65
CA GLU A 93 -8.42 -4.09 15.93
C GLU A 93 -7.55 -3.67 14.74
N GLY A 94 -7.91 -4.05 13.51
CA GLY A 94 -7.19 -3.68 12.30
C GLY A 94 -7.10 -2.16 12.08
N LEU A 95 -8.18 -1.43 12.31
CA LEU A 95 -8.19 0.03 12.22
C LEU A 95 -7.38 0.68 13.33
N GLU A 96 -7.47 0.17 14.58
CA GLU A 96 -6.68 0.67 15.72
C GLU A 96 -5.18 0.51 15.52
N ILE A 97 -4.72 -0.59 14.91
CA ILE A 97 -3.30 -0.84 14.65
C ILE A 97 -2.76 -0.16 13.40
N GLY A 98 -3.61 0.50 12.61
CA GLY A 98 -3.17 1.39 11.52
C GLY A 98 -3.56 1.00 10.10
N ALA A 99 -4.53 0.09 9.90
CA ALA A 99 -5.15 -0.09 8.60
C ALA A 99 -5.94 1.17 8.19
N ASP A 100 -5.91 1.51 6.92
CA ASP A 100 -6.57 2.71 6.40
C ASP A 100 -8.03 2.45 6.04
N ASP A 101 -8.36 1.22 5.69
CA ASP A 101 -9.72 0.78 5.38
C ASP A 101 -9.85 -0.73 5.54
N TYR A 102 -11.06 -1.24 5.49
CA TYR A 102 -11.36 -2.66 5.47
C TYR A 102 -12.47 -2.96 4.48
N LEU A 103 -12.47 -4.19 3.94
CA LEU A 103 -13.49 -4.67 3.01
C LEU A 103 -13.88 -6.10 3.38
N PRO A 104 -15.14 -6.35 3.77
CA PRO A 104 -15.59 -7.69 4.10
C PRO A 104 -15.72 -8.56 2.85
N LYS A 105 -15.33 -9.83 2.95
CA LYS A 105 -15.55 -10.85 1.93
C LYS A 105 -16.97 -11.47 2.09
N PRO A 106 -17.68 -11.79 1.01
CA PRO A 106 -17.41 -11.47 -0.38
C PRO A 106 -17.64 -9.98 -0.70
N PHE A 107 -16.86 -9.42 -1.61
CA PHE A 107 -16.96 -8.01 -2.00
C PHE A 107 -17.17 -7.86 -3.51
N GLU A 108 -17.80 -6.75 -3.87
CA GLU A 108 -17.91 -6.33 -5.26
C GLU A 108 -16.57 -5.76 -5.74
N PRO A 109 -16.02 -6.21 -6.88
CA PRO A 109 -14.76 -5.70 -7.41
C PRO A 109 -14.76 -4.18 -7.62
N LYS A 110 -15.90 -3.61 -8.00
CA LYS A 110 -16.07 -2.16 -8.14
C LYS A 110 -15.93 -1.40 -6.81
N GLU A 111 -16.40 -1.98 -5.71
CA GLU A 111 -16.22 -1.40 -4.38
C GLU A 111 -14.74 -1.33 -4.00
N LEU A 112 -13.98 -2.39 -4.26
CA LEU A 112 -12.53 -2.39 -4.04
C LEU A 112 -11.83 -1.28 -4.81
N ILE A 113 -12.14 -1.10 -6.08
CA ILE A 113 -11.57 -0.02 -6.92
C ILE A 113 -11.88 1.37 -6.35
N LEU A 114 -13.10 1.62 -5.90
CA LEU A 114 -13.49 2.91 -5.32
C LEU A 114 -12.72 3.21 -4.03
N ARG A 115 -12.53 2.21 -3.17
CA ARG A 115 -11.74 2.34 -1.95
C ARG A 115 -10.27 2.62 -2.25
N ILE A 116 -9.69 1.91 -3.21
CA ILE A 116 -8.31 2.12 -3.68
C ILE A 116 -8.14 3.56 -4.17
N LYS A 117 -9.02 4.03 -5.06
CA LYS A 117 -8.97 5.42 -5.57
C LYS A 117 -9.02 6.46 -4.46
N ASN A 118 -9.91 6.28 -3.49
CA ASN A 118 -10.05 7.20 -2.37
C ASN A 118 -8.77 7.28 -1.53
N ILE A 119 -8.16 6.13 -1.23
CA ILE A 119 -6.94 6.08 -0.42
C ILE A 119 -5.75 6.68 -1.18
N ILE A 120 -5.55 6.31 -2.44
CA ILE A 120 -4.44 6.81 -3.26
C ILE A 120 -4.56 8.33 -3.44
N ASN A 121 -5.77 8.85 -3.69
CA ASN A 121 -5.98 10.29 -3.81
C ASN A 121 -5.65 11.04 -2.51
N LYS A 122 -6.05 10.50 -1.35
CA LYS A 122 -5.70 11.09 -0.04
C LYS A 122 -4.19 11.09 0.19
N THR A 123 -3.50 10.03 -0.19
CA THR A 123 -2.05 9.93 -0.08
C THR A 123 -1.34 10.95 -0.97
N LYS A 124 -1.78 11.11 -2.22
CA LYS A 124 -1.25 12.13 -3.15
C LYS A 124 -1.42 13.55 -2.62
N ILE A 125 -2.57 13.86 -2.00
CA ILE A 125 -2.83 15.18 -1.40
C ILE A 125 -1.89 15.41 -0.20
N LYS A 126 -1.66 14.41 0.64
CA LYS A 126 -0.69 14.51 1.75
C LYS A 126 0.73 14.74 1.23
N ASP A 127 1.12 14.04 0.17
CA ASP A 127 2.43 14.18 -0.46
C ASP A 127 2.64 15.56 -1.06
N SER A 128 1.61 16.12 -1.71
CA SER A 128 1.69 17.47 -2.27
C SER A 128 1.84 18.56 -1.20
N LYS A 129 1.26 18.38 -0.02
CA LYS A 129 1.39 19.31 1.11
C LYS A 129 2.78 19.29 1.79
N LYS A 130 3.60 18.28 1.53
CA LYS A 130 4.95 18.14 2.08
C LYS A 130 6.04 18.52 1.06
N ILE A 131 5.67 19.16 -0.03
CA ILE A 131 6.62 19.73 -0.99
C ILE A 131 7.01 21.15 -0.49
N VAL A 132 8.28 21.33 -0.22
CA VAL A 132 8.87 22.64 0.10
C VAL A 132 9.56 23.14 -1.17
N GLU A 133 9.13 24.31 -1.66
CA GLU A 133 9.75 24.96 -2.80
C GLU A 133 10.59 26.15 -2.31
N PHE A 134 11.83 26.19 -2.75
CA PHE A 134 12.72 27.32 -2.52
C PHE A 134 13.53 27.60 -3.79
N GLU A 135 13.30 28.76 -4.40
CA GLU A 135 13.90 29.15 -5.69
C GLU A 135 13.68 28.06 -6.76
N ASN A 136 14.75 27.43 -7.23
CA ASN A 136 14.72 26.37 -8.26
C ASN A 136 14.80 24.95 -7.67
N ILE A 137 14.56 24.81 -6.36
CA ILE A 137 14.64 23.54 -5.65
C ILE A 137 13.27 23.17 -5.09
N LYS A 138 12.78 21.98 -5.45
CA LYS A 138 11.59 21.37 -4.87
C LYS A 138 12.01 20.18 -4.03
N ILE A 139 11.66 20.18 -2.76
CA ILE A 139 11.99 19.09 -1.84
C ILE A 139 10.70 18.35 -1.48
N ASN A 140 10.61 17.10 -1.86
CA ASN A 140 9.54 16.21 -1.40
C ASN A 140 10.04 15.43 -0.18
N LEU A 141 9.63 15.88 1.00
CA LEU A 141 10.07 15.30 2.28
C LEU A 141 9.59 13.86 2.47
N ASN A 142 8.42 13.50 1.91
CA ASN A 142 7.89 12.14 2.03
C ASN A 142 8.62 11.15 1.15
N LYS A 143 8.87 11.53 -0.09
CA LYS A 143 9.56 10.67 -1.06
C LYS A 143 11.07 10.73 -0.90
N LYS A 144 11.57 11.62 -0.04
CA LYS A 144 13.01 11.91 0.13
C LYS A 144 13.68 12.23 -1.21
N ILE A 145 13.06 13.11 -1.98
CA ILE A 145 13.49 13.49 -3.32
C ILE A 145 13.73 14.99 -3.34
N ILE A 146 14.83 15.39 -3.96
CA ILE A 146 15.13 16.78 -4.30
C ILE A 146 15.05 16.92 -5.82
N ILE A 147 14.27 17.87 -6.31
CA ILE A 147 14.19 18.23 -7.72
C ILE A 147 14.86 19.57 -7.90
N LYS A 148 15.90 19.62 -8.72
CA LYS A 148 16.63 20.84 -9.09
C LYS A 148 16.83 20.89 -10.59
N ASN A 149 16.37 21.95 -11.26
CA ASN A 149 16.48 22.14 -12.71
C ASN A 149 15.96 20.91 -13.50
N ASP A 150 14.80 20.37 -13.11
CA ASP A 150 14.15 19.18 -13.70
C ASP A 150 14.90 17.85 -13.52
N PHE A 151 15.98 17.83 -12.74
CA PHE A 151 16.66 16.60 -12.31
C PHE A 151 16.20 16.17 -10.94
N GLU A 152 15.92 14.86 -10.82
CA GLU A 152 15.45 14.24 -9.57
C GLU A 152 16.60 13.51 -8.86
N TYR A 153 16.81 13.84 -7.58
CA TYR A 153 17.82 13.21 -6.73
C TYR A 153 17.14 12.55 -5.53
N LYS A 154 17.37 11.27 -5.34
CA LYS A 154 16.90 10.55 -4.14
C LYS A 154 17.87 10.76 -2.98
N ILE A 155 17.31 11.12 -1.81
CA ILE A 155 18.09 11.22 -0.57
C ILE A 155 18.17 9.82 0.04
N ASN A 156 19.35 9.21 0.08
CA ASN A 156 19.55 7.94 0.77
C ASN A 156 19.61 8.15 2.29
N ASN A 157 19.04 7.18 3.03
CA ASN A 157 19.02 7.21 4.50
C ASN A 157 20.43 7.14 5.15
N THR A 158 21.46 6.86 4.38
CA THR A 158 22.87 6.77 4.83
C THR A 158 23.62 8.09 4.80
N GLU A 159 23.08 9.11 4.12
CA GLU A 159 23.67 10.45 4.14
C GLU A 159 23.07 11.21 5.32
N LYS A 160 23.80 11.29 6.41
CA LYS A 160 23.51 12.27 7.46
C LYS A 160 23.83 13.65 6.89
N ILE A 161 22.80 14.41 6.57
CA ILE A 161 22.94 15.83 6.32
C ILE A 161 23.24 16.47 7.69
N ILE A 162 24.46 16.87 7.85
CA ILE A 162 24.88 17.66 9.00
C ILE A 162 24.46 19.11 8.75
#